data_0dfee46b6182acedba2e8e741378b61a
#
_entry.id   0dfee46b6182acedba2e8e741378b61a
#
_cell.length_a   1.000
_cell.length_b   1.000
_cell.length_c   1.000
_cell.angle_alpha   90.00
_cell.angle_beta   90.00
_cell.angle_gamma   90.00
#
_symmetry.space_group_name_H-M   'P 1'
#
loop_
_entity.id
_entity.type
_entity.pdbx_description
1 polymer ?
#
loop_
_entity_poly.entity_id
_entity_poly.type
_entity_poly.pdbx_seq_one_letter_code
_entity_poly.pdbx_strand_id
1 'polypeptide(L)'
;NGTGNILLQSAADIALQAVVKSGGGNISVIAAANVSQSADGDIETQGGTGTIDLEATGGSIDMTDGAVASAFGGSLRYKAASNIIIGEFNTVSTSNGDVSIVAGAHIIDNDTDVDVFSGGLLLSAGGTISAPVETAVERIAAQSGSGNIQIIEDDDVSIALLNVSVNRLGDNAQISSIISDSENGLTSNSNGSIVFQTKAGSGSISVDAPVTADSGGNILLQAQGTGKTLTLNKNTTTGSGNITLLADSHIVQNSTVSTSGGSVDVEAAASVSMTESGLTETKGGN
;
A
#
# COMPACT_ATOMS: atom_id res chain seq x y z
N ASN A 1 -23.28 -9.72 19.51
CA ASN A 1 -22.50 -10.04 18.33
C ASN A 1 -21.91 -11.44 18.50
N GLY A 2 -22.22 -12.36 17.57
CA GLY A 2 -21.63 -13.70 17.55
C GLY A 2 -20.23 -13.69 16.97
N THR A 3 -19.41 -14.67 17.33
CA THR A 3 -18.07 -14.88 16.75
C THR A 3 -18.11 -15.69 15.45
N GLY A 4 -19.30 -15.78 14.82
CA GLY A 4 -19.50 -16.55 13.59
C GLY A 4 -18.90 -15.87 12.36
N ASN A 5 -18.51 -16.70 11.41
CA ASN A 5 -18.08 -16.24 10.10
C ASN A 5 -19.27 -15.75 9.26
N ILE A 6 -19.01 -14.82 8.33
CA ILE A 6 -20.01 -14.29 7.39
C ILE A 6 -19.51 -14.47 5.96
N LEU A 7 -20.27 -15.16 5.12
CA LEU A 7 -20.05 -15.24 3.68
C LEU A 7 -21.19 -14.51 2.95
N LEU A 8 -20.84 -13.53 2.13
CA LEU A 8 -21.70 -12.92 1.12
C LEU A 8 -21.18 -13.29 -0.25
N GLN A 9 -21.99 -13.93 -1.07
CA GLN A 9 -21.60 -14.38 -2.41
C GLN A 9 -22.68 -14.07 -3.43
N SER A 10 -22.27 -13.56 -4.61
CA SER A 10 -23.17 -13.26 -5.72
C SER A 10 -22.55 -13.66 -7.06
N ALA A 11 -23.39 -14.18 -7.98
CA ALA A 11 -23.05 -14.39 -9.39
C ALA A 11 -23.12 -13.09 -10.23
N ALA A 12 -23.42 -11.96 -9.59
CA ALA A 12 -23.51 -10.61 -10.16
C ALA A 12 -22.83 -9.61 -9.24
N ASP A 13 -23.32 -8.39 -9.16
CA ASP A 13 -22.83 -7.35 -8.25
C ASP A 13 -23.25 -7.63 -6.80
N ILE A 14 -22.48 -7.05 -5.87
CA ILE A 14 -22.86 -6.90 -4.47
C ILE A 14 -22.85 -5.41 -4.12
N ALA A 15 -23.94 -4.90 -3.55
CA ALA A 15 -24.03 -3.56 -3.01
C ALA A 15 -24.15 -3.62 -1.48
N LEU A 16 -23.16 -3.10 -0.78
CA LEU A 16 -23.12 -2.97 0.66
C LEU A 16 -23.65 -1.59 1.04
N GLN A 17 -24.89 -1.54 1.56
CA GLN A 17 -25.59 -0.31 1.93
C GLN A 17 -25.89 -0.22 3.43
N ALA A 18 -25.40 -1.17 4.20
CA ALA A 18 -25.50 -1.22 5.65
C ALA A 18 -24.35 -2.07 6.20
N VAL A 19 -24.03 -1.87 7.47
CA VAL A 19 -22.90 -2.51 8.15
C VAL A 19 -23.00 -4.04 8.10
N VAL A 20 -21.95 -4.70 7.64
CA VAL A 20 -21.70 -6.15 7.72
C VAL A 20 -20.73 -6.41 8.87
N LYS A 21 -21.18 -7.04 9.95
CA LYS A 21 -20.45 -7.08 11.20
C LYS A 21 -20.34 -8.45 11.83
N SER A 22 -19.11 -8.91 12.10
CA SER A 22 -18.79 -10.09 12.90
C SER A 22 -18.19 -9.70 14.25
N GLY A 23 -18.49 -10.47 15.31
CA GLY A 23 -17.89 -10.25 16.65
C GLY A 23 -16.47 -10.81 16.80
N GLY A 24 -15.79 -11.19 15.72
CA GLY A 24 -14.43 -11.76 15.75
C GLY A 24 -14.23 -12.94 14.79
N GLY A 25 -15.29 -13.33 14.06
CA GLY A 25 -15.19 -14.30 12.95
C GLY A 25 -14.75 -13.62 11.67
N ASN A 26 -14.38 -14.42 10.67
CA ASN A 26 -13.95 -13.94 9.37
C ASN A 26 -15.13 -13.49 8.51
N ILE A 27 -14.91 -12.53 7.63
CA ILE A 27 -15.90 -12.07 6.65
C ILE A 27 -15.32 -12.29 5.25
N SER A 28 -16.07 -12.96 4.38
CA SER A 28 -15.76 -13.02 2.95
C SER A 28 -16.90 -12.45 2.12
N VAL A 29 -16.59 -11.53 1.22
CA VAL A 29 -17.52 -10.93 0.27
C VAL A 29 -17.00 -11.21 -1.14
N ILE A 30 -17.72 -12.02 -1.92
CA ILE A 30 -17.26 -12.47 -3.24
C ILE A 30 -18.33 -12.18 -4.29
N ALA A 31 -18.06 -11.25 -5.18
CA ALA A 31 -18.91 -10.90 -6.32
C ALA A 31 -18.31 -11.39 -7.65
N ALA A 32 -19.14 -11.95 -8.53
CA ALA A 32 -18.68 -12.28 -9.88
C ALA A 32 -18.48 -11.04 -10.76
N ALA A 33 -19.14 -9.93 -10.46
CA ALA A 33 -18.97 -8.64 -11.13
C ALA A 33 -18.44 -7.58 -10.16
N ASN A 34 -19.17 -6.52 -9.87
CA ASN A 34 -18.67 -5.41 -9.06
C ASN A 34 -19.06 -5.55 -7.57
N VAL A 35 -18.30 -4.89 -6.71
CA VAL A 35 -18.71 -4.59 -5.34
C VAL A 35 -18.78 -3.09 -5.16
N SER A 36 -19.91 -2.58 -4.66
CA SER A 36 -20.03 -1.20 -4.21
C SER A 36 -20.25 -1.14 -2.71
N GLN A 37 -19.52 -0.27 -2.03
CA GLN A 37 -19.63 -0.05 -0.59
C GLN A 37 -19.98 1.44 -0.36
N SER A 38 -21.20 1.69 0.14
CA SER A 38 -21.64 3.05 0.48
C SER A 38 -21.03 3.49 1.81
N ALA A 39 -21.13 4.78 2.14
CA ALA A 39 -20.68 5.34 3.42
C ALA A 39 -21.32 4.67 4.67
N ASP A 40 -22.51 4.08 4.54
CA ASP A 40 -23.16 3.30 5.60
C ASP A 40 -22.89 1.79 5.47
N GLY A 41 -22.14 1.36 4.46
CA GLY A 41 -21.92 -0.04 4.08
C GLY A 41 -20.67 -0.66 4.70
N ASP A 42 -20.29 -0.31 5.91
CA ASP A 42 -19.07 -0.75 6.56
C ASP A 42 -18.96 -2.26 6.70
N ILE A 43 -17.72 -2.75 6.65
CA ILE A 43 -17.41 -4.15 6.94
C ILE A 43 -16.50 -4.19 8.18
N GLU A 44 -16.98 -4.88 9.24
CA GLU A 44 -16.28 -4.87 10.52
C GLU A 44 -16.10 -6.25 11.14
N THR A 45 -14.89 -6.56 11.61
CA THR A 45 -14.70 -7.60 12.63
C THR A 45 -14.40 -6.94 13.97
N GLN A 46 -15.11 -7.33 15.03
CA GLN A 46 -14.96 -6.73 16.36
C GLN A 46 -14.24 -7.67 17.32
N GLY A 47 -12.97 -7.42 17.53
CA GLY A 47 -12.12 -8.22 18.43
C GLY A 47 -11.61 -9.52 17.81
N GLY A 48 -10.62 -10.12 18.44
CA GLY A 48 -9.97 -11.33 17.92
C GLY A 48 -9.06 -11.07 16.72
N THR A 49 -8.90 -12.10 15.90
CA THR A 49 -8.03 -12.10 14.70
C THR A 49 -8.84 -12.41 13.42
N GLY A 50 -10.13 -12.10 13.41
CA GLY A 50 -10.99 -12.29 12.24
C GLY A 50 -10.50 -11.44 11.08
N THR A 51 -10.39 -12.05 9.89
CA THR A 51 -9.93 -11.39 8.68
C THR A 51 -11.10 -11.01 7.78
N ILE A 52 -10.87 -10.02 6.91
CA ILE A 52 -11.84 -9.62 5.87
C ILE A 52 -11.22 -9.91 4.50
N ASP A 53 -11.93 -10.68 3.67
CA ASP A 53 -11.56 -10.97 2.28
C ASP A 53 -12.69 -10.55 1.36
N LEU A 54 -12.48 -9.45 0.60
CA LEU A 54 -13.42 -8.94 -0.36
C LEU A 54 -12.85 -9.08 -1.78
N GLU A 55 -13.61 -9.72 -2.67
CA GLU A 55 -13.16 -9.92 -4.05
C GLU A 55 -14.28 -9.65 -5.08
N ALA A 56 -13.97 -8.80 -6.06
CA ALA A 56 -14.73 -8.61 -7.30
C ALA A 56 -14.02 -9.36 -8.43
N THR A 57 -14.44 -10.60 -8.73
CA THR A 57 -13.67 -11.51 -9.61
C THR A 57 -13.68 -11.12 -11.08
N GLY A 58 -14.66 -10.33 -11.54
CA GLY A 58 -14.78 -9.86 -12.92
C GLY A 58 -14.95 -8.34 -13.07
N GLY A 59 -15.01 -7.59 -11.97
CA GLY A 59 -15.31 -6.17 -11.99
C GLY A 59 -14.43 -5.33 -11.10
N SER A 60 -14.97 -4.20 -10.66
CA SER A 60 -14.32 -3.20 -9.80
C SER A 60 -14.85 -3.27 -8.38
N ILE A 61 -14.08 -2.70 -7.45
CA ILE A 61 -14.55 -2.35 -6.12
C ILE A 61 -14.62 -0.82 -6.06
N ASP A 62 -15.77 -0.31 -5.59
CA ASP A 62 -16.02 1.12 -5.46
C ASP A 62 -16.46 1.41 -4.02
N MET A 63 -15.56 2.01 -3.24
CA MET A 63 -15.86 2.51 -1.90
C MET A 63 -16.16 3.99 -2.01
N THR A 64 -17.37 4.36 -1.59
CA THR A 64 -17.74 5.79 -1.49
C THR A 64 -16.98 6.42 -0.33
N ASP A 65 -16.64 7.70 -0.44
CA ASP A 65 -16.09 8.47 0.69
C ASP A 65 -16.89 8.26 1.98
N GLY A 66 -16.20 7.98 3.09
CA GLY A 66 -16.77 7.59 4.36
C GLY A 66 -17.10 6.10 4.52
N ALA A 67 -16.89 5.26 3.50
CA ALA A 67 -17.00 3.80 3.64
C ALA A 67 -15.77 3.22 4.35
N VAL A 68 -15.98 2.40 5.38
CA VAL A 68 -14.91 1.84 6.22
C VAL A 68 -14.86 0.32 6.14
N ALA A 69 -13.65 -0.22 6.01
CA ALA A 69 -13.35 -1.63 6.26
C ALA A 69 -12.46 -1.77 7.49
N SER A 70 -12.95 -2.40 8.55
CA SER A 70 -12.22 -2.50 9.82
C SER A 70 -12.07 -3.94 10.32
N ALA A 71 -10.83 -4.41 10.42
CA ALA A 71 -10.50 -5.68 11.05
C ALA A 71 -9.68 -5.45 12.31
N PHE A 72 -10.31 -5.53 13.47
CA PHE A 72 -9.69 -5.24 14.78
C PHE A 72 -8.59 -6.25 15.13
N GLY A 73 -7.40 -6.04 14.59
CA GLY A 73 -6.21 -6.90 14.76
C GLY A 73 -6.09 -8.04 13.75
N GLY A 74 -7.04 -8.24 12.86
CA GLY A 74 -6.95 -9.14 11.71
C GLY A 74 -6.50 -8.42 10.44
N SER A 75 -6.12 -9.17 9.41
CA SER A 75 -5.75 -8.60 8.11
C SER A 75 -6.97 -8.39 7.21
N LEU A 76 -6.83 -7.42 6.30
CA LEU A 76 -7.80 -7.08 5.27
C LEU A 76 -7.23 -7.40 3.88
N ARG A 77 -8.06 -7.88 2.98
CA ARG A 77 -7.73 -8.05 1.57
C ARG A 77 -8.88 -7.58 0.71
N TYR A 78 -8.61 -6.64 -0.19
CA TYR A 78 -9.51 -6.19 -1.24
C TYR A 78 -8.89 -6.49 -2.60
N LYS A 79 -9.59 -7.25 -3.43
CA LYS A 79 -9.10 -7.60 -4.76
C LYS A 79 -10.17 -7.39 -5.83
N ALA A 80 -9.80 -6.69 -6.89
CA ALA A 80 -10.65 -6.49 -8.05
C ALA A 80 -9.96 -6.94 -9.35
N ALA A 81 -10.74 -7.46 -10.29
CA ALA A 81 -10.24 -7.71 -11.64
C ALA A 81 -9.97 -6.42 -12.43
N SER A 82 -10.61 -5.31 -12.05
CA SER A 82 -10.47 -4.00 -12.66
C SER A 82 -9.96 -2.96 -11.65
N ASN A 83 -10.66 -1.85 -11.44
CA ASN A 83 -10.25 -0.78 -10.55
C ASN A 83 -10.68 -1.04 -9.10
N ILE A 84 -9.94 -0.45 -8.17
CA ILE A 84 -10.38 -0.24 -6.80
C ILE A 84 -10.35 1.27 -6.54
N ILE A 85 -11.51 1.84 -6.23
CA ILE A 85 -11.61 3.16 -5.60
C ILE A 85 -11.63 2.90 -4.11
N ILE A 86 -10.67 3.48 -3.39
CA ILE A 86 -10.47 3.24 -1.96
C ILE A 86 -11.30 4.21 -1.11
N GLY A 87 -11.67 3.76 0.06
CA GLY A 87 -12.15 4.51 1.21
C GLY A 87 -11.25 4.16 2.39
N GLU A 88 -11.75 4.15 3.62
CA GLU A 88 -10.93 3.90 4.80
C GLU A 88 -10.73 2.40 5.09
N PHE A 89 -9.48 2.00 5.34
CA PHE A 89 -9.08 0.69 5.85
C PHE A 89 -8.42 0.83 7.22
N ASN A 90 -8.95 0.13 8.21
CA ASN A 90 -8.47 0.26 9.59
C ASN A 90 -8.25 -1.11 10.24
N THR A 91 -7.00 -1.44 10.55
CA THR A 91 -6.64 -2.66 11.28
C THR A 91 -6.01 -2.36 12.64
N VAL A 92 -6.02 -1.09 13.07
CA VAL A 92 -5.32 -0.65 14.27
C VAL A 92 -5.97 -1.22 15.53
N SER A 93 -5.17 -1.94 16.30
CA SER A 93 -5.54 -2.51 17.61
C SER A 93 -4.28 -2.78 18.43
N THR A 94 -4.37 -3.64 19.44
CA THR A 94 -3.21 -4.09 20.23
C THR A 94 -2.21 -4.97 19.45
N SER A 95 -2.62 -5.52 18.31
CA SER A 95 -1.77 -6.19 17.33
C SER A 95 -2.28 -5.81 15.95
N ASN A 96 -1.61 -4.87 15.29
CA ASN A 96 -2.03 -4.35 14.00
C ASN A 96 -1.98 -5.44 12.93
N GLY A 97 -3.11 -5.64 12.24
CA GLY A 97 -3.16 -6.46 11.03
C GLY A 97 -2.58 -5.72 9.83
N ASP A 98 -2.40 -6.44 8.74
CA ASP A 98 -1.92 -5.87 7.48
C ASP A 98 -3.08 -5.72 6.48
N VAL A 99 -2.97 -4.76 5.57
CA VAL A 99 -3.93 -4.51 4.50
C VAL A 99 -3.31 -4.86 3.14
N SER A 100 -4.06 -5.58 2.29
CA SER A 100 -3.71 -5.88 0.90
C SER A 100 -4.78 -5.33 -0.02
N ILE A 101 -4.39 -4.48 -0.99
CA ILE A 101 -5.25 -3.93 -2.03
C ILE A 101 -4.67 -4.30 -3.38
N VAL A 102 -5.38 -5.14 -4.14
CA VAL A 102 -4.91 -5.70 -5.41
C VAL A 102 -5.91 -5.39 -6.53
N ALA A 103 -5.55 -4.49 -7.43
CA ALA A 103 -6.36 -4.10 -8.58
C ALA A 103 -5.76 -4.62 -9.90
N GLY A 104 -6.57 -5.24 -10.75
CA GLY A 104 -6.14 -5.63 -12.09
C GLY A 104 -5.85 -4.42 -13.01
N ALA A 105 -6.44 -3.25 -12.71
CA ALA A 105 -6.17 -2.00 -13.38
C ALA A 105 -5.62 -0.95 -12.41
N HIS A 106 -6.43 -0.07 -11.85
CA HIS A 106 -5.96 1.07 -11.05
C HIS A 106 -6.42 0.98 -9.61
N ILE A 107 -5.57 1.44 -8.69
CA ILE A 107 -5.94 1.84 -7.34
C ILE A 107 -6.07 3.36 -7.36
N ILE A 108 -7.23 3.87 -6.96
CA ILE A 108 -7.61 5.27 -7.09
C ILE A 108 -8.13 5.72 -5.72
N ASP A 109 -7.48 6.71 -5.19
CA ASP A 109 -8.00 7.50 -4.10
C ASP A 109 -8.80 8.68 -4.69
N ASN A 110 -9.86 9.11 -4.02
CA ASN A 110 -10.76 10.17 -4.49
C ASN A 110 -11.01 11.28 -3.45
N ASP A 111 -10.28 11.28 -2.35
CA ASP A 111 -10.33 12.34 -1.33
C ASP A 111 -8.92 12.80 -0.89
N THR A 112 -8.74 13.30 0.29
CA THR A 112 -7.45 13.82 0.82
C THR A 112 -7.24 13.45 2.29
N ASP A 113 -8.06 12.58 2.81
CA ASP A 113 -7.95 12.09 4.17
C ASP A 113 -7.02 10.86 4.22
N VAL A 114 -6.66 10.38 5.39
CA VAL A 114 -5.83 9.18 5.50
C VAL A 114 -6.69 7.94 5.27
N ASP A 115 -6.40 7.19 4.20
CA ASP A 115 -7.18 6.02 3.80
C ASP A 115 -6.82 4.75 4.58
N VAL A 116 -5.54 4.60 4.96
CA VAL A 116 -5.09 3.32 5.52
C VAL A 116 -4.38 3.49 6.85
N PHE A 117 -4.95 2.87 7.88
CA PHE A 117 -4.37 2.75 9.22
C PHE A 117 -4.06 1.28 9.51
N SER A 118 -2.79 0.86 9.40
CA SER A 118 -2.44 -0.56 9.57
C SER A 118 -0.99 -0.81 9.99
N GLY A 119 -0.66 -2.05 10.36
CA GLY A 119 0.72 -2.46 10.60
C GLY A 119 1.53 -2.57 9.31
N GLY A 120 0.91 -2.99 8.22
CA GLY A 120 1.53 -3.05 6.90
C GLY A 120 0.52 -2.89 5.78
N LEU A 121 0.94 -2.21 4.69
CA LEU A 121 0.13 -1.98 3.50
C LEU A 121 0.81 -2.54 2.26
N LEU A 122 0.11 -3.45 1.59
CA LEU A 122 0.48 -3.98 0.28
C LEU A 122 -0.46 -3.41 -0.78
N LEU A 123 0.08 -2.71 -1.76
CA LEU A 123 -0.64 -2.19 -2.92
C LEU A 123 -0.12 -2.86 -4.20
N SER A 124 -0.99 -3.44 -5.01
CA SER A 124 -0.62 -4.01 -6.31
C SER A 124 -1.63 -3.60 -7.37
N ALA A 125 -1.18 -2.87 -8.38
CA ALA A 125 -2.02 -2.42 -9.48
C ALA A 125 -1.44 -2.83 -10.83
N GLY A 126 -2.28 -3.31 -11.75
CA GLY A 126 -1.88 -3.50 -13.15
C GLY A 126 -1.60 -2.19 -13.88
N GLY A 127 -2.22 -1.11 -13.45
CA GLY A 127 -2.06 0.27 -13.91
C GLY A 127 -1.38 1.16 -12.89
N THR A 128 -2.00 2.29 -12.54
CA THR A 128 -1.48 3.28 -11.58
C THR A 128 -1.97 3.03 -10.17
N ILE A 129 -1.17 3.48 -9.19
CA ILE A 129 -1.58 3.80 -7.83
C ILE A 129 -1.48 5.32 -7.74
N SER A 130 -2.64 6.03 -7.72
CA SER A 130 -2.67 7.46 -8.01
C SER A 130 -3.72 8.24 -7.23
N ALA A 131 -3.60 9.56 -7.31
CA ALA A 131 -4.19 10.65 -6.55
C ALA A 131 -3.76 10.53 -5.12
N PRO A 132 -2.60 10.98 -4.64
CA PRO A 132 -1.76 10.15 -3.77
C PRO A 132 -2.58 9.35 -2.76
N VAL A 133 -2.22 8.11 -2.50
CA VAL A 133 -2.84 7.31 -1.42
C VAL A 133 -2.25 7.78 -0.10
N GLU A 134 -3.10 8.29 0.79
CA GLU A 134 -2.70 8.75 2.11
C GLU A 134 -2.70 7.60 3.12
N THR A 135 -1.59 7.44 3.84
CA THR A 135 -1.36 6.26 4.70
C THR A 135 -0.79 6.64 6.06
N ALA A 136 -1.09 5.83 7.09
CA ALA A 136 -0.46 5.83 8.41
C ALA A 136 -0.12 4.38 8.77
N VAL A 137 1.06 3.90 8.30
CA VAL A 137 1.42 2.49 8.35
C VAL A 137 2.88 2.29 8.79
N GLU A 138 3.15 1.22 9.52
CA GLU A 138 4.52 0.90 9.95
C GLU A 138 5.40 0.40 8.77
N ARG A 139 4.79 -0.30 7.80
CA ARG A 139 5.49 -0.93 6.67
C ARG A 139 4.67 -0.82 5.40
N ILE A 140 5.36 -0.66 4.27
CA ILE A 140 4.70 -0.58 2.97
C ILE A 140 5.46 -1.33 1.88
N ALA A 141 4.70 -1.93 0.96
CA ALA A 141 5.18 -2.44 -0.32
C ALA A 141 4.17 -2.08 -1.41
N ALA A 142 4.64 -1.70 -2.59
CA ALA A 142 3.73 -1.36 -3.68
C ALA A 142 4.32 -1.73 -5.05
N GLN A 143 3.43 -2.23 -5.94
CA GLN A 143 3.76 -2.48 -7.33
C GLN A 143 2.75 -1.83 -8.28
N SER A 144 3.26 -1.18 -9.32
CA SER A 144 2.49 -0.69 -10.47
C SER A 144 2.97 -1.37 -11.74
N GLY A 145 2.05 -1.97 -12.51
CA GLY A 145 2.36 -2.66 -13.75
C GLY A 145 2.61 -1.70 -14.94
N SER A 146 1.89 -0.60 -15.00
CA SER A 146 2.00 0.35 -16.12
C SER A 146 1.64 1.78 -15.73
N GLY A 147 2.28 2.33 -14.72
CA GLY A 147 1.99 3.70 -14.32
C GLY A 147 2.66 4.11 -13.02
N ASN A 148 2.28 5.25 -12.51
CA ASN A 148 2.91 5.83 -11.34
C ASN A 148 2.48 5.16 -10.04
N ILE A 149 3.34 5.27 -9.03
CA ILE A 149 3.03 5.06 -7.62
C ILE A 149 3.12 6.42 -6.94
N GLN A 150 2.05 6.85 -6.27
CA GLN A 150 1.99 8.09 -5.51
C GLN A 150 1.43 7.81 -4.12
N ILE A 151 2.26 8.02 -3.09
CA ILE A 151 1.91 7.73 -1.70
C ILE A 151 2.39 8.87 -0.81
N ILE A 152 1.52 9.27 0.13
CA ILE A 152 1.85 10.19 1.23
C ILE A 152 1.66 9.46 2.54
N GLU A 153 2.71 9.36 3.34
CA GLU A 153 2.72 8.68 4.63
C GLU A 153 2.64 9.68 5.79
N ASP A 154 1.81 9.41 6.77
CA ASP A 154 1.57 10.35 7.88
C ASP A 154 2.54 10.18 9.06
N ASP A 155 3.35 9.13 9.11
CA ASP A 155 4.32 8.88 10.20
C ASP A 155 5.63 8.21 9.73
N ASP A 156 6.37 7.58 10.65
CA ASP A 156 7.62 6.87 10.34
C ASP A 156 7.30 5.53 9.66
N VAL A 157 7.95 5.23 8.53
CA VAL A 157 7.63 4.05 7.71
C VAL A 157 8.86 3.30 7.22
N SER A 158 8.73 1.97 7.08
CA SER A 158 9.68 1.11 6.38
C SER A 158 9.12 0.62 5.05
N ILE A 159 9.81 0.90 3.95
CA ILE A 159 9.59 0.23 2.66
C ILE A 159 10.17 -1.19 2.78
N ALA A 160 9.34 -2.22 2.79
CA ALA A 160 9.71 -3.57 3.22
C ALA A 160 9.16 -4.67 2.30
N LEU A 161 9.53 -5.92 2.55
CA LEU A 161 8.82 -7.09 2.05
C LEU A 161 7.55 -7.29 2.88
N LEU A 162 6.40 -7.41 2.24
CA LEU A 162 5.13 -7.71 2.88
C LEU A 162 4.51 -9.00 2.34
N ASN A 163 3.90 -9.76 3.26
CA ASN A 163 3.07 -10.92 2.97
C ASN A 163 1.79 -10.78 3.79
N VAL A 164 0.69 -10.52 3.12
CA VAL A 164 -0.62 -10.34 3.76
C VAL A 164 -1.47 -11.58 3.52
N SER A 165 -2.03 -12.15 4.59
CA SER A 165 -2.82 -13.37 4.51
C SER A 165 -4.18 -13.18 5.17
N VAL A 166 -5.24 -13.67 4.51
CA VAL A 166 -6.61 -13.65 5.01
C VAL A 166 -7.26 -15.02 4.87
N ASN A 167 -8.26 -15.29 5.70
CA ASN A 167 -9.05 -16.50 5.62
C ASN A 167 -10.22 -16.32 4.65
N ARG A 168 -10.27 -17.13 3.59
CA ARG A 168 -11.41 -17.21 2.68
C ARG A 168 -12.41 -18.24 3.14
N LEU A 169 -13.68 -17.87 3.12
CA LEU A 169 -14.79 -18.76 3.48
C LEU A 169 -15.35 -19.49 2.26
N GLY A 170 -15.71 -20.75 2.45
CA GLY A 170 -16.46 -21.54 1.48
C GLY A 170 -17.98 -21.47 1.73
N ASP A 171 -18.76 -22.15 0.89
CA ASP A 171 -20.23 -22.11 0.86
C ASP A 171 -20.91 -22.49 2.20
N ASN A 172 -20.19 -23.17 3.08
CA ASN A 172 -20.66 -23.52 4.43
C ASN A 172 -20.24 -22.50 5.51
N ALA A 173 -19.70 -21.33 5.12
CA ALA A 173 -19.12 -20.31 5.98
C ALA A 173 -18.00 -20.82 6.91
N GLN A 174 -17.33 -21.92 6.52
CA GLN A 174 -16.09 -22.38 7.16
C GLN A 174 -14.89 -21.91 6.33
N ILE A 175 -13.73 -21.82 6.98
CA ILE A 175 -12.50 -21.48 6.25
C ILE A 175 -12.23 -22.57 5.21
N SER A 176 -12.21 -22.18 3.93
CA SER A 176 -11.91 -23.05 2.80
C SER A 176 -10.46 -22.98 2.37
N SER A 177 -9.83 -21.80 2.52
CA SER A 177 -8.44 -21.56 2.15
C SER A 177 -7.87 -20.34 2.89
N ILE A 178 -6.54 -20.26 2.91
CA ILE A 178 -5.83 -19.03 3.25
C ILE A 178 -5.35 -18.43 1.94
N ILE A 179 -5.68 -17.18 1.69
CA ILE A 179 -5.24 -16.41 0.53
C ILE A 179 -4.12 -15.49 0.98
N SER A 180 -3.04 -15.43 0.21
CA SER A 180 -1.90 -14.58 0.53
C SER A 180 -1.47 -13.78 -0.69
N ASP A 181 -1.18 -12.50 -0.47
CA ASP A 181 -0.55 -11.61 -1.44
C ASP A 181 0.84 -11.22 -0.91
N SER A 182 1.80 -11.00 -1.82
CA SER A 182 3.18 -10.67 -1.45
C SER A 182 3.76 -9.63 -2.41
N GLU A 183 4.38 -8.59 -1.86
CA GLU A 183 5.14 -7.60 -2.61
C GLU A 183 6.44 -7.24 -1.87
N ASN A 184 7.47 -6.83 -2.64
CA ASN A 184 8.79 -6.54 -2.09
C ASN A 184 9.27 -5.15 -2.48
N GLY A 185 9.11 -4.18 -1.58
CA GLY A 185 9.54 -2.80 -1.79
C GLY A 185 8.60 -2.02 -2.71
N LEU A 186 9.13 -1.03 -3.42
CA LEU A 186 8.35 -0.24 -4.37
C LEU A 186 8.84 -0.52 -5.80
N THR A 187 7.94 -0.97 -6.67
CA THR A 187 8.27 -1.27 -8.07
C THR A 187 7.28 -0.61 -9.01
N SER A 188 7.76 0.28 -9.87
CA SER A 188 6.97 0.86 -10.96
C SER A 188 7.52 0.41 -12.30
N ASN A 189 6.70 -0.25 -13.10
CA ASN A 189 7.06 -0.78 -14.43
C ASN A 189 6.64 0.18 -15.56
N SER A 190 7.10 -0.09 -16.77
CA SER A 190 6.65 0.58 -18.01
C SER A 190 6.76 2.10 -18.00
N ASN A 191 7.88 2.65 -17.56
CA ASN A 191 8.17 4.09 -17.42
C ASN A 191 7.37 4.82 -16.32
N GLY A 192 6.69 4.12 -15.45
CA GLY A 192 5.99 4.74 -14.33
C GLY A 192 6.97 5.32 -13.30
N SER A 193 6.62 6.43 -12.71
CA SER A 193 7.41 7.09 -11.66
C SER A 193 6.94 6.71 -10.27
N ILE A 194 7.84 6.79 -9.30
CA ILE A 194 7.54 6.59 -7.88
C ILE A 194 7.68 7.94 -7.17
N VAL A 195 6.62 8.37 -6.51
CA VAL A 195 6.61 9.50 -5.59
C VAL A 195 6.17 8.97 -4.23
N PHE A 196 7.12 8.91 -3.31
CA PHE A 196 6.90 8.49 -1.94
C PHE A 196 7.38 9.58 -0.98
N GLN A 197 6.46 10.16 -0.25
CA GLN A 197 6.72 11.30 0.62
C GLN A 197 6.08 11.07 1.97
N THR A 198 6.73 11.51 3.04
CA THR A 198 6.01 11.68 4.30
C THR A 198 5.34 13.05 4.33
N LYS A 199 4.24 13.17 5.07
CA LYS A 199 3.53 14.44 5.28
C LYS A 199 4.42 15.45 6.01
N ALA A 200 4.24 16.71 5.74
CA ALA A 200 5.07 17.77 6.32
C ALA A 200 5.11 17.70 7.86
N GLY A 201 6.30 17.47 8.40
CA GLY A 201 6.54 17.40 9.84
C GLY A 201 6.44 16.02 10.47
N SER A 202 6.10 14.96 9.70
CA SER A 202 5.63 13.70 10.27
C SER A 202 6.62 12.54 10.31
N GLY A 203 7.35 12.19 9.22
CA GLY A 203 7.93 10.84 9.20
C GLY A 203 9.34 10.70 8.65
N SER A 204 10.07 9.70 9.19
CA SER A 204 11.29 9.15 8.59
C SER A 204 10.95 8.01 7.64
N ILE A 205 11.77 7.81 6.63
CA ILE A 205 11.65 6.71 5.68
C ILE A 205 12.86 5.79 5.82
N SER A 206 12.61 4.48 6.05
CA SER A 206 13.62 3.44 5.94
C SER A 206 13.37 2.60 4.68
N VAL A 207 14.35 2.52 3.79
CA VAL A 207 14.30 1.68 2.60
C VAL A 207 14.92 0.33 2.93
N ASP A 208 14.13 -0.62 3.42
CA ASP A 208 14.55 -1.96 3.83
C ASP A 208 14.26 -3.03 2.76
N ALA A 209 13.61 -2.64 1.67
CA ALA A 209 13.42 -3.41 0.44
C ALA A 209 13.71 -2.54 -0.79
N PRO A 210 13.97 -3.12 -1.99
CA PRO A 210 14.34 -2.34 -3.17
C PRO A 210 13.28 -1.32 -3.60
N VAL A 211 13.75 -0.17 -4.12
CA VAL A 211 12.91 0.81 -4.82
C VAL A 211 13.37 0.86 -6.27
N THR A 212 12.48 0.51 -7.19
CA THR A 212 12.82 0.38 -8.61
C THR A 212 11.76 1.04 -9.50
N ALA A 213 12.19 2.00 -10.32
CA ALA A 213 11.39 2.51 -11.42
C ALA A 213 12.01 2.03 -12.75
N ASP A 214 11.22 1.33 -13.56
CA ASP A 214 11.72 0.78 -14.82
C ASP A 214 11.89 1.86 -15.90
N SER A 215 12.81 1.62 -16.80
CA SER A 215 13.03 2.41 -18.03
C SER A 215 13.22 3.91 -17.76
N GLY A 216 12.26 4.77 -18.11
CA GLY A 216 12.33 6.23 -17.96
C GLY A 216 11.65 6.79 -16.71
N GLY A 217 11.12 5.93 -15.82
CA GLY A 217 10.44 6.36 -14.60
C GLY A 217 11.37 7.08 -13.62
N ASN A 218 10.88 8.15 -12.99
CA ASN A 218 11.62 8.88 -11.97
C ASN A 218 11.29 8.34 -10.58
N ILE A 219 12.20 8.58 -9.62
CA ILE A 219 12.00 8.26 -8.21
C ILE A 219 12.15 9.53 -7.39
N LEU A 220 11.16 9.83 -6.55
CA LEU A 220 11.25 10.80 -5.47
C LEU A 220 11.00 10.07 -4.14
N LEU A 221 11.98 10.14 -3.24
CA LEU A 221 11.81 9.75 -1.83
C LEU A 221 12.05 10.99 -0.97
N GLN A 222 11.07 11.37 -0.15
CA GLN A 222 11.16 12.59 0.66
C GLN A 222 10.70 12.35 2.09
N ALA A 223 11.63 12.43 3.05
CA ALA A 223 11.36 12.40 4.48
C ALA A 223 11.23 13.82 5.03
N GLN A 224 10.02 14.20 5.47
CA GLN A 224 9.68 15.56 5.87
C GLN A 224 9.53 15.68 7.39
N GLY A 225 10.14 16.70 7.96
CA GLY A 225 10.02 17.08 9.36
C GLY A 225 11.35 17.23 10.09
N THR A 226 11.36 18.06 11.12
CA THR A 226 12.54 18.28 11.95
C THR A 226 13.02 16.98 12.59
N GLY A 227 14.28 16.61 12.37
CA GLY A 227 14.86 15.37 12.87
C GLY A 227 14.53 14.12 12.06
N LYS A 228 13.74 14.25 10.97
CA LYS A 228 13.33 13.12 10.15
C LYS A 228 14.40 12.75 9.12
N THR A 229 14.61 11.47 8.92
CA THR A 229 15.75 10.88 8.20
C THR A 229 15.27 9.99 7.07
N LEU A 230 15.95 10.05 5.92
CA LEU A 230 15.84 9.06 4.86
C LEU A 230 17.03 8.09 4.97
N THR A 231 16.76 6.82 5.26
CA THR A 231 17.77 5.77 5.37
C THR A 231 17.63 4.76 4.24
N LEU A 232 18.69 4.57 3.44
CA LEU A 232 18.70 3.66 2.30
C LEU A 232 19.49 2.40 2.62
N ASN A 233 18.83 1.35 3.09
CA ASN A 233 19.43 0.05 3.41
C ASN A 233 19.39 -0.93 2.23
N LYS A 234 18.59 -0.64 1.21
CA LYS A 234 18.48 -1.39 -0.04
C LYS A 234 18.52 -0.46 -1.25
N ASN A 235 18.80 -1.07 -2.40
CA ASN A 235 19.04 -0.33 -3.63
C ASN A 235 17.83 0.51 -4.07
N THR A 236 18.13 1.71 -4.54
CA THR A 236 17.18 2.60 -5.21
C THR A 236 17.67 2.80 -6.65
N THR A 237 16.92 2.29 -7.62
CA THR A 237 17.39 2.19 -9.00
C THR A 237 16.34 2.63 -10.01
N THR A 238 16.79 3.30 -11.07
CA THR A 238 15.97 3.56 -12.26
C THR A 238 16.77 3.31 -13.54
N GLY A 239 16.06 3.11 -14.66
CA GLY A 239 16.67 3.05 -15.97
C GLY A 239 17.26 4.41 -16.40
N SER A 240 16.56 5.14 -17.26
CA SER A 240 16.99 6.48 -17.72
C SER A 240 16.33 7.64 -16.96
N GLY A 241 15.50 7.36 -15.97
CA GLY A 241 14.86 8.38 -15.14
C GLY A 241 15.78 9.00 -14.11
N ASN A 242 15.32 10.05 -13.46
CA ASN A 242 16.05 10.73 -12.40
C ASN A 242 15.67 10.16 -11.03
N ILE A 243 16.62 10.27 -10.08
CA ILE A 243 16.38 9.93 -8.67
C ILE A 243 16.58 11.21 -7.86
N THR A 244 15.59 11.55 -7.05
CA THR A 244 15.64 12.67 -6.10
C THR A 244 15.42 12.14 -4.69
N LEU A 245 16.36 12.40 -3.80
CA LEU A 245 16.35 11.97 -2.40
C LEU A 245 16.39 13.22 -1.52
N LEU A 246 15.33 13.45 -0.74
CA LEU A 246 15.19 14.64 0.10
C LEU A 246 14.98 14.25 1.55
N ALA A 247 15.60 14.98 2.48
CA ALA A 247 15.30 14.85 3.91
C ALA A 247 15.44 16.19 4.65
N ASP A 248 14.49 16.53 5.49
CA ASP A 248 14.55 17.73 6.33
C ASP A 248 15.59 17.62 7.46
N SER A 249 16.26 16.47 7.62
CA SER A 249 17.38 16.32 8.55
C SER A 249 18.54 15.57 7.89
N HIS A 250 18.56 14.25 7.91
CA HIS A 250 19.70 13.45 7.46
C HIS A 250 19.32 12.49 6.35
N ILE A 251 20.28 12.24 5.42
CA ILE A 251 20.23 11.08 4.52
C ILE A 251 21.37 10.14 4.89
N VAL A 252 21.03 8.86 5.12
CA VAL A 252 21.99 7.79 5.41
C VAL A 252 21.96 6.78 4.28
N GLN A 253 23.01 6.71 3.48
CA GLN A 253 23.08 5.80 2.33
C GLN A 253 23.98 4.60 2.65
N ASN A 254 23.34 3.43 2.84
CA ASN A 254 23.99 2.14 3.12
C ASN A 254 24.01 1.20 1.92
N SER A 255 23.48 1.62 0.77
CA SER A 255 23.29 0.78 -0.41
C SER A 255 23.46 1.58 -1.71
N THR A 256 23.27 0.93 -2.85
CA THR A 256 23.43 1.56 -4.16
C THR A 256 22.23 2.43 -4.52
N VAL A 257 22.51 3.64 -4.98
CA VAL A 257 21.58 4.53 -5.69
C VAL A 257 22.09 4.68 -7.12
N SER A 258 21.31 4.24 -8.11
CA SER A 258 21.81 4.25 -9.49
C SER A 258 20.75 4.54 -10.55
N THR A 259 21.18 5.26 -11.59
CA THR A 259 20.44 5.45 -12.84
C THR A 259 21.31 5.14 -14.04
N SER A 260 20.72 4.62 -15.13
CA SER A 260 21.47 4.29 -16.35
C SER A 260 21.53 5.43 -17.37
N GLY A 261 20.89 6.58 -17.11
CA GLY A 261 20.87 7.69 -18.08
C GLY A 261 20.38 9.02 -17.52
N GLY A 262 19.76 9.00 -16.35
CA GLY A 262 19.28 10.19 -15.65
C GLY A 262 20.29 10.79 -14.69
N SER A 263 19.84 11.72 -13.87
CA SER A 263 20.62 12.35 -12.78
C SER A 263 20.18 11.82 -11.42
N VAL A 264 21.08 11.93 -10.45
CA VAL A 264 20.81 11.70 -9.03
C VAL A 264 20.97 13.02 -8.29
N ASP A 265 19.93 13.45 -7.60
CA ASP A 265 19.89 14.62 -6.74
C ASP A 265 19.68 14.18 -5.29
N VAL A 266 20.55 14.63 -4.38
CA VAL A 266 20.55 14.25 -2.97
C VAL A 266 20.67 15.50 -2.11
N GLU A 267 19.60 15.83 -1.39
CA GLU A 267 19.55 17.01 -0.54
C GLU A 267 19.10 16.67 0.87
N ALA A 268 19.87 17.08 1.87
CA ALA A 268 19.55 16.95 3.28
C ALA A 268 19.81 18.25 4.01
N ALA A 269 18.90 18.71 4.85
CA ALA A 269 19.05 19.96 5.56
C ALA A 269 20.20 19.94 6.59
N ALA A 270 20.57 18.76 7.14
CA ALA A 270 21.64 18.62 8.12
C ALA A 270 22.88 17.91 7.56
N SER A 271 22.76 16.64 7.13
CA SER A 271 23.91 15.90 6.59
C SER A 271 23.51 14.77 5.66
N VAL A 272 24.39 14.48 4.70
CA VAL A 272 24.38 13.24 3.92
C VAL A 272 25.58 12.40 4.36
N SER A 273 25.34 11.15 4.77
CA SER A 273 26.37 10.19 5.11
C SER A 273 26.28 8.95 4.24
N MET A 274 27.43 8.42 3.84
CA MET A 274 27.51 7.22 3.02
C MET A 274 28.44 6.22 3.72
N THR A 275 27.98 4.97 3.86
CA THR A 275 28.80 3.89 4.39
C THR A 275 29.70 3.29 3.30
N GLU A 276 30.58 2.35 3.66
CA GLU A 276 31.43 1.64 2.68
C GLU A 276 30.63 0.88 1.62
N SER A 277 29.40 0.49 1.92
CA SER A 277 28.48 -0.17 0.97
C SER A 277 27.63 0.81 0.16
N GLY A 278 27.66 2.08 0.51
CA GLY A 278 26.94 3.13 -0.20
C GLY A 278 27.65 3.45 -1.52
N LEU A 279 26.89 3.49 -2.61
CA LEU A 279 27.40 3.84 -3.94
C LEU A 279 26.35 4.66 -4.69
N THR A 280 26.75 5.78 -5.25
CA THR A 280 25.91 6.55 -6.17
C THR A 280 26.51 6.50 -7.57
N GLU A 281 25.72 6.04 -8.55
CA GLU A 281 26.15 5.86 -9.93
C GLU A 281 25.16 6.49 -10.93
N THR A 282 25.71 7.26 -11.88
CA THR A 282 24.97 7.69 -13.08
C THR A 282 25.71 7.16 -14.31
N LYS A 283 25.12 6.19 -15.03
CA LYS A 283 25.75 5.61 -16.22
C LYS A 283 25.31 6.37 -17.48
N GLY A 284 26.00 7.49 -17.77
CA GLY A 284 25.72 8.34 -18.92
C GLY A 284 24.85 9.58 -18.64
N GLY A 285 24.45 9.81 -17.40
CA GLY A 285 23.79 11.01 -16.89
C GLY A 285 24.77 11.92 -16.12
N ASN A 286 24.27 13.03 -15.64
CA ASN A 286 24.99 13.96 -14.74
C ASN A 286 24.62 13.65 -13.28
#